data_7a8f9b4d0b687ea02f9e15dd222d2e8e
#
_entry.id   7a8f9b4d0b687ea02f9e15dd222d2e8e
#
_cell.length_a   1.000
_cell.length_b   1.000
_cell.length_c   1.000
_cell.angle_alpha   90.00
_cell.angle_beta   90.00
_cell.angle_gamma   90.00
#
_symmetry.space_group_name_H-M   'P 1'
#
loop_
_entity.id
_entity.type
_entity.pdbx_description
1 polymer ?
#
loop_
_entity_poly.entity_id
_entity_poly.type
_entity_poly.pdbx_seq_one_letter_code
_entity_poly.pdbx_strand_id
1 'polypeptide(L)'
;ANVTVVLYDPEVDLAVLYVPGLGDRPLPLDTAAAPRGTAGAVLGYPGGGPFTVVPAALLGGLQAVDRDIYGRNATTRNIYELQADVQPGNSGGPFIASDGAVVGVVFSASTTYANVGYALTGGEVAPDIDKALHLTSGVSTQTCAG
;
A
#
# COMPACT_ATOMS: atom_id res chain seq x y z
N ALA A 1 3.39 -17.55 -13.12
CA ALA A 1 4.67 -17.02 -12.65
C ALA A 1 4.93 -17.50 -11.21
N ASN A 2 6.18 -17.84 -10.91
CA ASN A 2 6.56 -18.16 -9.54
C ASN A 2 6.74 -16.86 -8.76
N VAL A 3 6.11 -16.77 -7.61
CA VAL A 3 6.16 -15.61 -6.73
C VAL A 3 6.76 -16.02 -5.40
N THR A 4 7.74 -15.27 -4.92
CA THR A 4 8.41 -15.53 -3.64
C THR A 4 8.25 -14.31 -2.74
N VAL A 5 7.75 -14.49 -1.51
CA VAL A 5 7.72 -13.42 -0.51
C VAL A 5 9.13 -13.28 0.06
N VAL A 6 9.77 -12.17 -0.21
CA VAL A 6 11.16 -11.90 0.19
C VAL A 6 11.28 -10.97 1.40
N LEU A 7 10.21 -10.27 1.73
CA LEU A 7 10.08 -9.48 2.94
C LEU A 7 8.64 -9.52 3.41
N TYR A 8 8.44 -9.67 4.70
CA TYR A 8 7.13 -9.69 5.33
C TYR A 8 7.19 -8.89 6.64
N ASP A 9 6.44 -7.78 6.68
CA ASP A 9 6.40 -6.87 7.82
C ASP A 9 4.97 -6.71 8.33
N PRO A 10 4.57 -7.46 9.38
CA PRO A 10 3.23 -7.37 9.94
C PRO A 10 2.97 -6.08 10.72
N GLU A 11 3.99 -5.34 11.11
CA GLU A 11 3.83 -4.06 11.81
C GLU A 11 3.44 -2.94 10.83
N VAL A 12 4.03 -2.93 9.65
CA VAL A 12 3.70 -1.98 8.58
C VAL A 12 2.47 -2.44 7.79
N ASP A 13 2.15 -3.72 7.80
CA ASP A 13 1.16 -4.36 6.92
C ASP A 13 1.64 -4.38 5.46
N LEU A 14 2.90 -4.80 5.26
CA LEU A 14 3.54 -4.81 3.97
C LEU A 14 4.26 -6.14 3.71
N ALA A 15 4.19 -6.60 2.47
CA ALA A 15 5.02 -7.68 1.95
C ALA A 15 5.65 -7.25 0.63
N VAL A 16 6.88 -7.70 0.40
CA VAL A 16 7.57 -7.53 -0.88
C VAL A 16 7.71 -8.87 -1.56
N LEU A 17 7.35 -8.91 -2.82
CA LEU A 17 7.32 -10.11 -3.64
C LEU A 17 8.41 -10.04 -4.71
N TYR A 18 9.17 -11.13 -4.86
CA TYR A 18 10.08 -11.33 -5.97
C TYR A 18 9.39 -12.16 -7.06
N VAL A 19 9.33 -11.61 -8.26
CA VAL A 19 8.72 -12.26 -9.43
C VAL A 19 9.75 -12.26 -10.56
N PRO A 20 10.48 -13.37 -10.75
CA PRO A 20 11.51 -13.42 -11.78
C PRO A 20 10.89 -13.31 -13.18
N GLY A 21 11.51 -12.49 -14.03
CA GLY A 21 11.08 -12.35 -15.41
C GLY A 21 9.80 -11.53 -15.61
N LEU A 22 9.34 -10.78 -14.60
CA LEU A 22 8.15 -9.92 -14.73
C LEU A 22 8.27 -8.94 -15.88
N GLY A 23 9.44 -8.32 -16.06
CA GLY A 23 9.74 -7.49 -17.23
C GLY A 23 8.98 -6.15 -17.30
N ASP A 24 8.17 -5.86 -16.29
CA ASP A 24 7.39 -4.63 -16.24
C ASP A 24 8.26 -3.41 -15.94
N ARG A 25 7.86 -2.27 -16.45
CA ARG A 25 8.53 -1.01 -16.15
C ARG A 25 8.17 -0.57 -14.75
N PRO A 26 9.16 -0.36 -13.86
CA PRO A 26 8.88 0.08 -12.50
C PRO A 26 8.33 1.51 -12.49
N LEU A 27 7.40 1.76 -11.57
CA LEU A 27 6.94 3.11 -11.27
C LEU A 27 7.84 3.72 -10.18
N PRO A 28 8.16 5.02 -10.27
CA PRO A 28 8.91 5.68 -9.21
C PRO A 28 8.09 5.76 -7.94
N LEU A 29 8.74 5.55 -6.79
CA LEU A 29 8.15 5.76 -5.47
C LEU A 29 8.48 7.18 -4.98
N ASP A 30 7.45 7.97 -4.67
CA ASP A 30 7.61 9.27 -4.06
C ASP A 30 7.59 9.13 -2.53
N THR A 31 8.72 9.42 -1.89
CA THR A 31 8.87 9.35 -0.43
C THR A 31 8.64 10.69 0.26
N ALA A 32 8.53 11.77 -0.50
CA ALA A 32 8.22 13.09 0.05
C ALA A 32 6.76 13.17 0.47
N ALA A 33 6.48 13.99 1.49
CA ALA A 33 5.11 14.23 1.91
C ALA A 33 4.32 14.90 0.79
N ALA A 34 3.25 14.26 0.35
CA ALA A 34 2.37 14.82 -0.67
C ALA A 34 1.43 15.87 -0.05
N PRO A 35 1.21 17.01 -0.73
CA PRO A 35 0.31 18.03 -0.22
C PRO A 35 -1.15 17.60 -0.30
N ARG A 36 -1.96 18.12 0.62
CA ARG A 36 -3.43 17.99 0.56
C ARG A 36 -3.94 18.44 -0.80
N GLY A 37 -4.89 17.69 -1.36
CA GLY A 37 -5.46 17.96 -2.67
C GLY A 37 -4.69 17.31 -3.83
N THR A 38 -3.59 16.59 -3.56
CA THR A 38 -2.91 15.81 -4.60
C THR A 38 -3.92 14.87 -5.26
N ALA A 39 -4.14 15.07 -6.55
CA ALA A 39 -5.05 14.26 -7.35
C ALA A 39 -4.32 13.08 -7.96
N GLY A 40 -5.02 11.99 -8.13
CA GLY A 40 -4.49 10.79 -8.75
C GLY A 40 -5.51 9.68 -8.84
N ALA A 41 -5.06 8.45 -8.76
CA ALA A 41 -5.91 7.28 -8.83
C ALA A 41 -5.39 6.14 -7.95
N VAL A 42 -6.33 5.36 -7.44
CA VAL A 42 -6.06 4.05 -6.85
C VAL A 42 -6.28 2.99 -7.93
N LEU A 43 -5.31 2.11 -8.11
CA LEU A 43 -5.37 1.02 -9.08
C LEU A 43 -5.58 -0.31 -8.34
N GLY A 44 -6.51 -1.12 -8.82
CA GLY A 44 -6.76 -2.42 -8.17
C GLY A 44 -7.84 -3.24 -8.85
N TYR A 45 -8.31 -4.25 -8.12
CA TYR A 45 -9.32 -5.20 -8.58
C TYR A 45 -10.47 -5.26 -7.57
N PRO A 46 -11.29 -4.20 -7.46
CA PRO A 46 -12.34 -4.11 -6.46
C PRO A 46 -13.31 -5.28 -6.58
N GLY A 47 -13.61 -5.91 -5.43
CA GLY A 47 -14.48 -7.07 -5.36
C GLY A 47 -13.93 -8.32 -6.05
N GLY A 48 -12.65 -8.37 -6.39
CA GLY A 48 -12.07 -9.45 -7.20
C GLY A 48 -12.47 -9.39 -8.66
N GLY A 49 -13.05 -8.27 -9.09
CA GLY A 49 -13.49 -8.03 -10.47
C GLY A 49 -12.34 -7.58 -11.39
N PRO A 50 -12.67 -6.91 -12.51
CA PRO A 50 -11.66 -6.47 -13.47
C PRO A 50 -10.77 -5.36 -12.90
N PHE A 51 -9.60 -5.17 -13.53
CA PHE A 51 -8.73 -4.02 -13.25
C PHE A 51 -9.51 -2.71 -13.34
N THR A 52 -9.41 -1.90 -12.30
CA THR A 52 -10.17 -0.66 -12.18
C THR A 52 -9.27 0.48 -11.72
N VAL A 53 -9.48 1.63 -12.33
CA VAL A 53 -8.85 2.90 -11.98
C VAL A 53 -9.87 3.73 -11.19
N VAL A 54 -9.61 3.95 -9.90
CA VAL A 54 -10.49 4.69 -9.01
C VAL A 54 -9.93 6.09 -8.82
N PRO A 55 -10.65 7.16 -9.22
CA PRO A 55 -10.21 8.53 -8.96
C PRO A 55 -10.01 8.77 -7.47
N ALA A 56 -8.94 9.44 -7.12
CA ALA A 56 -8.56 9.69 -5.74
C ALA A 56 -7.98 11.10 -5.56
N ALA A 57 -8.17 11.66 -4.38
CA ALA A 57 -7.53 12.90 -3.95
C ALA A 57 -7.07 12.77 -2.50
N LEU A 58 -5.89 13.32 -2.22
CA LEU A 58 -5.34 13.30 -0.87
C LEU A 58 -6.07 14.29 0.04
N LEU A 59 -6.66 13.79 1.11
CA LEU A 59 -7.29 14.62 2.15
C LEU A 59 -6.29 15.12 3.17
N GLY A 60 -5.30 14.31 3.52
CA GLY A 60 -4.24 14.66 4.45
C GLY A 60 -3.41 13.47 4.87
N GLY A 61 -2.31 13.76 5.56
CA GLY A 61 -1.46 12.74 6.20
C GLY A 61 -1.61 12.78 7.70
N LEU A 62 -1.46 11.62 8.34
CA LEU A 62 -1.48 11.51 9.79
C LEU A 62 -0.65 10.33 10.27
N GLN A 63 -0.28 10.36 11.55
CA GLN A 63 0.26 9.19 12.23
C GLN A 63 -0.89 8.41 12.86
N ALA A 64 -1.06 7.16 12.46
CA ALA A 64 -2.03 6.27 13.05
C ALA A 64 -1.34 5.32 14.03
N VAL A 65 -1.89 5.24 15.24
CA VAL A 65 -1.50 4.24 16.23
C VAL A 65 -2.55 3.15 16.21
N ASP A 66 -2.14 1.94 15.86
CA ASP A 66 -3.03 0.79 15.76
C ASP A 66 -2.27 -0.46 16.21
N ARG A 67 -2.86 -1.61 16.02
CA ARG A 67 -2.20 -2.88 16.27
C ARG A 67 -1.63 -3.44 14.96
N ASP A 68 -0.64 -4.34 15.09
CA ASP A 68 -0.16 -5.10 13.94
C ASP A 68 -1.28 -5.98 13.34
N ILE A 69 -1.02 -6.61 12.20
CA ILE A 69 -2.02 -7.45 11.52
C ILE A 69 -2.54 -8.61 12.37
N TYR A 70 -1.82 -8.99 13.43
CA TYR A 70 -2.22 -10.03 14.38
C TYR A 70 -2.96 -9.48 15.61
N GLY A 71 -3.12 -8.17 15.71
CA GLY A 71 -3.74 -7.52 16.87
C GLY A 71 -2.92 -7.58 18.15
N ARG A 72 -1.60 -7.81 18.06
CA ARG A 72 -0.74 -8.08 19.23
C ARG A 72 -0.02 -6.83 19.74
N ASN A 73 0.74 -6.16 18.86
CA ASN A 73 1.63 -5.06 19.22
C ASN A 73 1.08 -3.75 18.70
N ALA A 74 1.19 -2.68 19.51
CA ALA A 74 0.89 -1.35 19.04
C ALA A 74 1.95 -0.92 18.02
N THR A 75 1.50 -0.38 16.89
CA THR A 75 2.34 0.15 15.84
C THR A 75 1.95 1.58 15.52
N THR A 76 2.92 2.40 15.12
CA THR A 76 2.67 3.75 14.63
C THR A 76 3.10 3.81 13.17
N ARG A 77 2.17 4.20 12.30
CA ARG A 77 2.40 4.27 10.85
C ARG A 77 2.03 5.64 10.32
N ASN A 78 2.82 6.14 9.38
CA ASN A 78 2.45 7.31 8.60
C ASN A 78 1.50 6.87 7.49
N ILE A 79 0.31 7.43 7.48
CA ILE A 79 -0.73 7.11 6.51
C ILE A 79 -1.28 8.35 5.83
N TYR A 80 -1.86 8.14 4.66
CA TYR A 80 -2.68 9.12 3.96
C TYR A 80 -4.15 8.75 4.07
N GLU A 81 -4.98 9.76 4.27
CA GLU A 81 -6.42 9.68 4.09
C GLU A 81 -6.77 10.15 2.69
N LEU A 82 -7.49 9.32 1.95
CA LEU A 82 -7.83 9.56 0.56
C LEU A 82 -9.34 9.72 0.41
N GLN A 83 -9.75 10.69 -0.39
CA GLN A 83 -11.10 10.71 -0.95
C GLN A 83 -11.11 9.78 -2.16
N ALA A 84 -11.61 8.58 -1.98
CA ALA A 84 -11.65 7.53 -3.01
C ALA A 84 -12.66 6.44 -2.61
N ASP A 85 -13.35 5.88 -3.59
CA ASP A 85 -14.21 4.71 -3.38
C ASP A 85 -13.37 3.43 -3.31
N VAL A 86 -12.74 3.22 -2.16
CA VAL A 86 -11.91 2.05 -1.89
C VAL A 86 -12.79 0.88 -1.47
N GLN A 87 -12.69 -0.21 -2.19
CA GLN A 87 -13.42 -1.45 -1.96
C GLN A 87 -12.44 -2.58 -1.60
N PRO A 88 -12.91 -3.68 -0.97
CA PRO A 88 -12.12 -4.90 -0.86
C PRO A 88 -11.57 -5.32 -2.22
N GLY A 89 -10.26 -5.59 -2.31
CA GLY A 89 -9.55 -5.83 -3.58
C GLY A 89 -8.73 -4.63 -4.08
N ASN A 90 -8.92 -3.44 -3.51
CA ASN A 90 -8.01 -2.31 -3.72
C ASN A 90 -6.79 -2.34 -2.78
N SER A 91 -6.88 -3.04 -1.65
CA SER A 91 -5.76 -3.20 -0.72
C SER A 91 -4.54 -3.82 -1.39
N GLY A 92 -3.35 -3.27 -1.13
CA GLY A 92 -2.11 -3.61 -1.81
C GLY A 92 -1.91 -2.86 -3.13
N GLY A 93 -2.94 -2.20 -3.64
CA GLY A 93 -2.84 -1.37 -4.84
C GLY A 93 -2.19 -0.01 -4.58
N PRO A 94 -1.56 0.59 -5.61
CA PRO A 94 -0.92 1.88 -5.47
C PRO A 94 -1.92 3.03 -5.52
N PHE A 95 -1.67 4.07 -4.74
CA PHE A 95 -2.16 5.42 -5.02
C PHE A 95 -1.12 6.14 -5.87
N ILE A 96 -1.48 6.44 -7.10
CA ILE A 96 -0.59 7.07 -8.09
C ILE A 96 -1.03 8.50 -8.30
N ALA A 97 -0.09 9.45 -8.16
CA ALA A 97 -0.32 10.85 -8.48
C ALA A 97 -0.35 11.07 -10.00
N SER A 98 -0.80 12.26 -10.41
CA SER A 98 -0.94 12.61 -11.83
C SER A 98 0.37 12.61 -12.63
N ASP A 99 1.52 12.70 -11.96
CA ASP A 99 2.85 12.59 -12.57
C ASP A 99 3.31 11.14 -12.79
N GLY A 100 2.53 10.15 -12.37
CA GLY A 100 2.83 8.72 -12.49
C GLY A 100 3.63 8.13 -11.35
N ALA A 101 3.96 8.91 -10.31
CA ALA A 101 4.66 8.39 -9.15
C ALA A 101 3.71 7.69 -8.18
N VAL A 102 4.16 6.60 -7.57
CA VAL A 102 3.46 5.94 -6.46
C VAL A 102 3.67 6.77 -5.21
N VAL A 103 2.59 7.30 -4.66
CA VAL A 103 2.59 8.16 -3.47
C VAL A 103 2.28 7.36 -2.21
N GLY A 104 1.56 6.26 -2.35
CA GLY A 104 1.21 5.39 -1.23
C GLY A 104 0.70 4.04 -1.68
N VAL A 105 0.50 3.16 -0.71
CA VAL A 105 -0.05 1.81 -0.90
C VAL A 105 -1.32 1.66 -0.08
N VAL A 106 -2.44 1.41 -0.73
CA VAL A 106 -3.76 1.29 -0.09
C VAL A 106 -3.80 0.07 0.82
N PHE A 107 -4.31 0.21 2.02
CA PHE A 107 -4.45 -0.92 2.95
C PHE A 107 -5.84 -1.06 3.59
N SER A 108 -6.67 0.00 3.57
CA SER A 108 -7.96 -0.02 4.24
C SER A 108 -8.94 0.99 3.66
N ALA A 109 -10.22 0.75 3.91
CA ALA A 109 -11.30 1.71 3.69
C ALA A 109 -11.87 2.18 5.03
N SER A 110 -12.42 3.39 5.07
CA SER A 110 -13.11 3.87 6.26
C SER A 110 -14.37 3.05 6.53
N THR A 111 -14.57 2.70 7.80
CA THR A 111 -15.81 2.08 8.27
C THR A 111 -16.88 3.10 8.65
N THR A 112 -16.51 4.38 8.70
CA THR A 112 -17.38 5.47 9.17
C THR A 112 -17.80 6.39 8.04
N TYR A 113 -16.88 6.73 7.14
CA TYR A 113 -17.12 7.68 6.06
C TYR A 113 -17.12 6.97 4.71
N ALA A 114 -18.19 7.18 3.92
CA ALA A 114 -18.24 6.71 2.54
C ALA A 114 -17.18 7.44 1.70
N ASN A 115 -16.64 6.76 0.70
CA ASN A 115 -15.65 7.31 -0.23
C ASN A 115 -14.37 7.84 0.45
N VAL A 116 -13.99 7.24 1.56
CA VAL A 116 -12.72 7.51 2.24
C VAL A 116 -11.94 6.21 2.40
N GLY A 117 -10.69 6.23 1.97
CA GLY A 117 -9.75 5.14 2.11
C GLY A 117 -8.44 5.59 2.73
N TYR A 118 -7.60 4.63 3.07
CA TYR A 118 -6.31 4.87 3.71
C TYR A 118 -5.19 4.18 2.95
N ALA A 119 -4.05 4.86 2.86
CA ALA A 119 -2.85 4.32 2.26
C ALA A 119 -1.65 4.53 3.18
N LEU A 120 -0.73 3.57 3.20
CA LEU A 120 0.61 3.79 3.76
C LEU A 120 1.31 4.83 2.89
N THR A 121 2.03 5.77 3.51
CA THR A 121 2.78 6.77 2.72
C THR A 121 3.96 6.12 2.01
N GLY A 122 4.44 6.73 0.94
CA GLY A 122 5.67 6.30 0.27
C GLY A 122 6.87 6.25 1.22
N GLY A 123 6.97 7.21 2.14
CA GLY A 123 8.00 7.22 3.19
C GLY A 123 7.89 6.08 4.19
N GLU A 124 6.68 5.61 4.50
CA GLU A 124 6.45 4.47 5.40
C GLU A 124 6.90 3.15 4.78
N VAL A 125 6.64 2.93 3.50
CA VAL A 125 6.97 1.68 2.83
C VAL A 125 8.41 1.61 2.31
N ALA A 126 9.06 2.75 2.11
CA ALA A 126 10.38 2.83 1.50
C ALA A 126 11.47 2.01 2.23
N PRO A 127 11.58 2.00 3.57
CA PRO A 127 12.60 1.20 4.24
C PRO A 127 12.51 -0.28 3.94
N ASP A 128 11.31 -0.84 3.87
CA ASP A 128 11.11 -2.26 3.56
C ASP A 128 11.39 -2.56 2.09
N ILE A 129 10.98 -1.69 1.19
CA ILE A 129 11.29 -1.82 -0.23
C ILE A 129 12.81 -1.76 -0.44
N ASP A 130 13.51 -0.82 0.18
CA ASP A 130 14.96 -0.67 0.05
C ASP A 130 15.70 -1.93 0.55
N LYS A 131 15.26 -2.52 1.67
CA LYS A 131 15.81 -3.79 2.17
C LYS A 131 15.61 -4.94 1.19
N ALA A 132 14.49 -4.94 0.48
CA ALA A 132 14.08 -6.07 -0.36
C ALA A 132 14.59 -6.01 -1.79
N LEU A 133 15.14 -4.90 -2.27
CA LEU A 133 15.49 -4.65 -3.68
C LEU A 133 16.35 -5.75 -4.33
N HIS A 134 17.19 -6.43 -3.55
CA HIS A 134 18.11 -7.46 -4.06
C HIS A 134 17.83 -8.85 -3.46
N LEU A 135 16.74 -8.99 -2.71
CA LEU A 135 16.39 -10.26 -2.08
C LEU A 135 15.65 -11.16 -3.08
N THR A 136 16.03 -12.43 -3.09
CA THR A 136 15.43 -13.46 -3.95
C THR A 136 14.99 -14.70 -3.17
N SER A 137 15.41 -14.81 -1.90
CA SER A 137 15.08 -15.95 -1.04
C SER A 137 13.80 -15.69 -0.24
N GLY A 138 12.96 -16.71 -0.14
CA GLY A 138 11.71 -16.65 0.60
C GLY A 138 11.92 -16.49 2.11
N VAL A 139 11.02 -15.76 2.74
CA VAL A 139 10.94 -15.62 4.19
C VAL A 139 9.65 -16.21 4.72
N SER A 140 9.60 -16.48 6.03
CA SER A 140 8.36 -16.92 6.68
C SER A 140 7.33 -15.79 6.66
N THR A 141 6.11 -16.12 6.28
CA THR A 141 4.96 -15.23 6.39
C THR A 141 4.19 -15.45 7.71
N GLN A 142 4.81 -16.14 8.65
CA GLN A 142 4.25 -16.44 9.97
C GLN A 142 2.90 -17.18 9.90
N THR A 143 2.03 -16.96 10.88
CA THR A 143 0.68 -17.54 10.88
C THR A 143 -0.29 -16.67 10.08
N CYS A 144 -1.39 -17.27 9.61
CA CYS A 144 -2.45 -16.48 8.99
C CYS A 144 -3.04 -15.49 10.01
N ALA A 145 -3.25 -14.25 9.57
CA ALA A 145 -4.06 -13.30 10.30
C ALA A 145 -5.53 -13.70 10.12
N GLY A 146 -6.17 -14.04 11.22
CA GLY A 146 -7.55 -14.51 11.21
C GLY A 146 -8.57 -13.41 10.96
#